data_32e357c6ace2d05fd71d12a2e3bb803f
#
_entry.id   32e357c6ace2d05fd71d12a2e3bb803f
#
_cell.length_a   1.000
_cell.length_b   1.000
_cell.length_c   1.000
_cell.angle_alpha   90.00
_cell.angle_beta   90.00
_cell.angle_gamma   90.00
#
_symmetry.space_group_name_H-M   'P 1'
#
loop_
_entity.id
_entity.type
_entity.pdbx_description
1 polymer ?
#
loop_
_entity_poly.entity_id
_entity_poly.type
_entity_poly.pdbx_seq_one_letter_code
_entity_poly.pdbx_strand_id
1 'polypeptide(L)'
;MGIKGAIAWRFLAEKLNAIAVKALLHVLIGKIIEEKGVENTYSELKELGKRMAMWIYLHYLERARFVANRVIDDWKEDNLGWKFFTGKEFDEVIYEIRDRGKTVILRLRSRNNPICKDMTSPDPRVKFSAMVAGIFEWASQQRKDEYGAIDVKVDETKCLATGDEYCEFTFIWRFPEERAEEILYDFGGEGIYRVR
;
A
#
# COMPACT_ATOMS: atom_id res chain seq x y z
N MET A 1 2.90 -1.37 38.58
CA MET A 1 3.47 -2.32 37.60
C MET A 1 4.89 -1.85 37.31
N GLY A 2 5.91 -2.70 37.53
CA GLY A 2 7.31 -2.29 37.32
C GLY A 2 7.64 -2.12 35.84
N ILE A 3 8.73 -1.39 35.52
CA ILE A 3 9.16 -1.10 34.13
C ILE A 3 9.25 -2.38 33.27
N LYS A 4 9.76 -3.49 33.84
CA LYS A 4 9.84 -4.79 33.15
C LYS A 4 8.45 -5.34 32.78
N GLY A 5 7.46 -5.16 33.65
CA GLY A 5 6.07 -5.59 33.41
C GLY A 5 5.40 -4.75 32.33
N ALA A 6 5.68 -3.45 32.26
CA ALA A 6 5.14 -2.56 31.23
C ALA A 6 5.72 -2.89 29.83
N ILE A 7 7.03 -3.20 29.75
CA ILE A 7 7.68 -3.62 28.49
C ILE A 7 7.13 -4.96 28.02
N ALA A 8 7.04 -5.96 28.93
CA ALA A 8 6.50 -7.27 28.60
C ALA A 8 5.02 -7.19 28.15
N TRP A 9 4.23 -6.35 28.81
CA TRP A 9 2.82 -6.13 28.46
C TRP A 9 2.68 -5.47 27.09
N ARG A 10 3.48 -4.45 26.80
CA ARG A 10 3.49 -3.79 25.48
C ARG A 10 3.81 -4.78 24.36
N PHE A 11 4.86 -5.58 24.54
CA PHE A 11 5.26 -6.60 23.57
C PHE A 11 4.18 -7.68 23.37
N LEU A 12 3.52 -8.11 24.46
CA LEU A 12 2.42 -9.07 24.39
C LEU A 12 1.19 -8.46 23.69
N ALA A 13 0.85 -7.22 24.01
CA ALA A 13 -0.26 -6.51 23.42
C ALA A 13 -0.07 -6.32 21.89
N GLU A 14 1.13 -5.94 21.44
CA GLU A 14 1.47 -5.83 20.02
C GLU A 14 1.29 -7.17 19.28
N LYS A 15 1.75 -8.28 19.88
CA LYS A 15 1.57 -9.62 19.29
C LYS A 15 0.10 -10.05 19.26
N LEU A 16 -0.65 -9.81 20.33
CA LEU A 16 -2.07 -10.15 20.38
C LEU A 16 -2.87 -9.34 19.35
N ASN A 17 -2.56 -8.05 19.19
CA ASN A 17 -3.18 -7.22 18.17
C ASN A 17 -2.90 -7.75 16.76
N ALA A 18 -1.66 -8.13 16.47
CA ALA A 18 -1.30 -8.70 15.18
C ALA A 18 -2.04 -10.01 14.89
N ILE A 19 -2.14 -10.89 15.88
CA ILE A 19 -2.90 -12.16 15.76
C ILE A 19 -4.39 -11.88 15.55
N ALA A 20 -4.97 -10.96 16.31
CA ALA A 20 -6.38 -10.61 16.19
C ALA A 20 -6.70 -10.02 14.80
N VAL A 21 -5.85 -9.14 14.29
CA VAL A 21 -6.01 -8.57 12.94
C VAL A 21 -5.92 -9.67 11.87
N LYS A 22 -4.96 -10.58 11.96
CA LYS A 22 -4.83 -11.71 11.03
C LYS A 22 -6.05 -12.62 11.06
N ALA A 23 -6.52 -12.97 12.26
CA ALA A 23 -7.71 -13.81 12.43
C ALA A 23 -8.96 -13.13 11.84
N LEU A 24 -9.15 -11.84 12.11
CA LEU A 24 -10.26 -11.07 11.55
C LEU A 24 -10.20 -11.02 10.02
N LEU A 25 -9.02 -10.76 9.44
CA LEU A 25 -8.83 -10.77 7.99
C LEU A 25 -9.11 -12.13 7.38
N HIS A 26 -8.67 -13.20 8.03
CA HIS A 26 -8.94 -14.56 7.55
C HIS A 26 -10.43 -14.87 7.50
N VAL A 27 -11.17 -14.55 8.55
CA VAL A 27 -12.62 -14.71 8.62
C VAL A 27 -13.33 -13.84 7.58
N LEU A 28 -12.92 -12.56 7.44
CA LEU A 28 -13.48 -11.64 6.46
C LEU A 28 -13.26 -12.14 5.02
N ILE A 29 -12.04 -12.59 4.71
CA ILE A 29 -11.71 -13.14 3.39
C ILE A 29 -12.57 -14.39 3.11
N GLY A 30 -12.67 -15.31 4.08
CA GLY A 30 -13.53 -16.49 3.94
C GLY A 30 -14.97 -16.12 3.64
N LYS A 31 -15.52 -15.16 4.36
CA LYS A 31 -16.88 -14.66 4.15
C LYS A 31 -17.06 -14.01 2.77
N ILE A 32 -16.11 -13.22 2.31
CA ILE A 32 -16.18 -12.62 0.97
C ILE A 32 -16.12 -13.71 -0.11
N ILE A 33 -15.27 -14.73 0.05
CA ILE A 33 -15.20 -15.86 -0.88
C ILE A 33 -16.55 -16.59 -0.95
N GLU A 34 -17.19 -16.86 0.19
CA GLU A 34 -18.49 -17.53 0.26
C GLU A 34 -19.60 -16.71 -0.42
N GLU A 35 -19.63 -15.40 -0.23
CA GLU A 35 -20.69 -14.52 -0.73
C GLU A 35 -20.48 -14.03 -2.17
N LYS A 36 -19.24 -13.80 -2.59
CA LYS A 36 -18.89 -13.12 -3.85
C LYS A 36 -18.06 -13.97 -4.82
N GLY A 37 -17.53 -15.08 -4.34
CA GLY A 37 -16.60 -15.92 -5.10
C GLY A 37 -15.16 -15.42 -5.04
N VAL A 38 -14.24 -16.32 -5.33
CA VAL A 38 -12.79 -16.05 -5.31
C VAL A 38 -12.39 -14.93 -6.28
N GLU A 39 -13.00 -14.93 -7.46
CA GLU A 39 -12.72 -13.98 -8.55
C GLU A 39 -13.04 -12.53 -8.17
N ASN A 40 -13.98 -12.29 -7.28
CA ASN A 40 -14.37 -10.96 -6.83
C ASN A 40 -13.69 -10.54 -5.52
N THR A 41 -13.05 -11.48 -4.80
CA THR A 41 -12.51 -11.23 -3.47
C THR A 41 -11.46 -10.12 -3.48
N TYR A 42 -10.58 -10.08 -4.48
CA TYR A 42 -9.55 -9.04 -4.58
C TYR A 42 -10.16 -7.64 -4.70
N SER A 43 -11.13 -7.46 -5.58
CA SER A 43 -11.79 -6.18 -5.80
C SER A 43 -12.60 -5.72 -4.59
N GLU A 44 -13.29 -6.64 -3.92
CA GLU A 44 -14.06 -6.34 -2.70
C GLU A 44 -13.14 -5.92 -1.54
N LEU A 45 -12.02 -6.61 -1.33
CA LEU A 45 -11.02 -6.23 -0.33
C LEU A 45 -10.42 -4.86 -0.63
N LYS A 46 -10.11 -4.60 -1.89
CA LYS A 46 -9.56 -3.31 -2.32
C LYS A 46 -10.56 -2.17 -2.09
N GLU A 47 -11.83 -2.38 -2.42
CA GLU A 47 -12.88 -1.40 -2.17
C GLU A 47 -13.11 -1.16 -0.68
N LEU A 48 -13.06 -2.21 0.13
CA LEU A 48 -13.10 -2.08 1.59
C LEU A 48 -11.94 -1.21 2.10
N GLY A 49 -10.73 -1.40 1.55
CA GLY A 49 -9.57 -0.58 1.86
C GLY A 49 -9.78 0.90 1.56
N LYS A 50 -10.37 1.23 0.43
CA LYS A 50 -10.73 2.62 0.08
C LYS A 50 -11.69 3.24 1.09
N ARG A 51 -12.72 2.51 1.49
CA ARG A 51 -13.67 2.98 2.51
C ARG A 51 -13.03 3.17 3.87
N MET A 52 -12.11 2.27 4.25
CA MET A 52 -11.32 2.43 5.48
C MET A 52 -10.43 3.68 5.43
N ALA A 53 -9.73 3.92 4.31
CA ALA A 53 -8.90 5.10 4.13
C ALA A 53 -9.72 6.40 4.25
N MET A 54 -10.85 6.46 3.59
CA MET A 54 -11.78 7.60 3.68
C MET A 54 -12.23 7.85 5.13
N TRP A 55 -12.59 6.78 5.86
CA TRP A 55 -13.01 6.91 7.26
C TRP A 55 -11.88 7.38 8.16
N ILE A 56 -10.66 6.82 7.99
CA ILE A 56 -9.47 7.23 8.75
C ILE A 56 -9.14 8.69 8.46
N TYR A 57 -9.17 9.10 7.20
CA TYR A 57 -8.90 10.48 6.80
C TYR A 57 -9.89 11.46 7.47
N LEU A 58 -11.18 11.22 7.35
CA LEU A 58 -12.21 12.10 7.89
C LEU A 58 -12.15 12.24 9.42
N HIS A 59 -11.75 11.19 10.14
CA HIS A 59 -11.80 11.20 11.61
C HIS A 59 -10.46 11.54 12.27
N TYR A 60 -9.34 11.26 11.59
CA TYR A 60 -8.02 11.37 12.21
C TYR A 60 -7.01 12.22 11.43
N LEU A 61 -7.13 12.29 10.11
CA LEU A 61 -6.13 12.90 9.25
C LEU A 61 -6.62 14.17 8.52
N GLU A 62 -7.84 14.62 8.74
CA GLU A 62 -8.40 15.82 8.09
C GLU A 62 -7.50 17.06 8.21
N ARG A 63 -6.69 17.11 9.27
CA ARG A 63 -5.71 18.19 9.53
C ARG A 63 -4.30 17.85 9.09
N ALA A 64 -4.03 16.61 8.70
CA ALA A 64 -2.72 16.22 8.19
C ALA A 64 -2.58 16.73 6.75
N ARG A 65 -1.56 17.55 6.51
CA ARG A 65 -1.20 17.93 5.14
C ARG A 65 -0.21 16.90 4.61
N PHE A 66 -0.45 16.40 3.43
CA PHE A 66 0.56 15.65 2.69
C PHE A 66 1.73 16.60 2.40
N VAL A 67 2.95 16.10 2.57
CA VAL A 67 4.19 16.92 2.47
C VAL A 67 4.83 16.77 1.11
N ALA A 68 4.56 15.67 0.40
CA ALA A 68 5.10 15.42 -0.92
C ALA A 68 4.42 16.33 -1.97
N ASN A 69 5.23 17.16 -2.62
CA ASN A 69 4.75 18.07 -3.67
C ASN A 69 5.04 17.53 -5.08
N ARG A 70 5.74 16.41 -5.19
CA ARG A 70 6.15 15.78 -6.46
C ARG A 70 5.99 14.27 -6.37
N VAL A 71 5.65 13.65 -7.50
CA VAL A 71 5.47 12.20 -7.58
C VAL A 71 6.74 11.41 -7.21
N ILE A 72 7.92 11.99 -7.42
CA ILE A 72 9.20 11.36 -7.00
C ILE A 72 9.33 11.20 -5.48
N ASP A 73 8.62 11.99 -4.70
CA ASP A 73 8.62 11.97 -3.24
C ASP A 73 7.42 11.21 -2.64
N ASP A 74 6.46 10.79 -3.47
CA ASP A 74 5.21 10.14 -3.06
C ASP A 74 5.41 8.92 -2.16
N TRP A 75 6.42 8.10 -2.47
CA TRP A 75 6.77 6.94 -1.67
C TRP A 75 7.04 7.24 -0.18
N LYS A 76 7.48 8.47 0.15
CA LYS A 76 7.77 8.88 1.54
C LYS A 76 6.50 8.92 2.38
N GLU A 77 5.42 9.39 1.79
CA GLU A 77 4.10 9.44 2.43
C GLU A 77 3.56 8.04 2.66
N ASP A 78 3.62 7.21 1.62
CA ASP A 78 3.15 5.83 1.69
C ASP A 78 3.98 4.99 2.66
N ASN A 79 5.31 5.21 2.69
CA ASN A 79 6.21 4.57 3.66
C ASN A 79 5.92 5.02 5.10
N LEU A 80 5.59 6.30 5.30
CA LEU A 80 5.20 6.82 6.61
C LEU A 80 3.89 6.17 7.08
N GLY A 81 2.88 6.13 6.21
CA GLY A 81 1.61 5.45 6.48
C GLY A 81 1.82 3.96 6.78
N TRP A 82 2.62 3.28 5.94
CA TRP A 82 2.98 1.88 6.15
C TRP A 82 3.65 1.64 7.50
N LYS A 83 4.64 2.48 7.84
CA LYS A 83 5.35 2.41 9.13
C LYS A 83 4.42 2.65 10.31
N PHE A 84 3.46 3.56 10.19
CA PHE A 84 2.47 3.83 11.23
C PHE A 84 1.61 2.58 11.52
N PHE A 85 1.13 1.89 10.48
CA PHE A 85 0.27 0.71 10.64
C PHE A 85 1.02 -0.57 10.97
N THR A 86 2.25 -0.73 10.50
CA THR A 86 2.98 -2.00 10.57
C THR A 86 4.20 -1.97 11.48
N GLY A 87 4.67 -0.78 11.88
CA GLY A 87 5.94 -0.58 12.57
C GLY A 87 7.17 -0.85 11.68
N LYS A 88 6.99 -1.04 10.38
CA LYS A 88 8.04 -1.40 9.41
C LYS A 88 8.05 -0.41 8.25
N GLU A 89 9.22 -0.25 7.65
CA GLU A 89 9.37 0.47 6.39
C GLU A 89 9.37 -0.51 5.22
N PHE A 90 9.15 -0.02 4.00
CA PHE A 90 9.36 -0.83 2.81
C PHE A 90 10.83 -1.18 2.63
N ASP A 91 11.11 -2.41 2.20
CA ASP A 91 12.47 -2.90 1.99
C ASP A 91 13.08 -2.34 0.69
N GLU A 92 12.25 -2.15 -0.34
CA GLU A 92 12.67 -1.63 -1.64
C GLU A 92 11.64 -0.63 -2.17
N VAL A 93 12.14 0.45 -2.78
CA VAL A 93 11.37 1.48 -3.47
C VAL A 93 11.95 1.63 -4.88
N ILE A 94 11.14 1.34 -5.88
CA ILE A 94 11.57 1.30 -7.28
C ILE A 94 10.62 2.14 -8.12
N TYR A 95 11.17 3.08 -8.87
CA TYR A 95 10.45 3.80 -9.92
C TYR A 95 10.80 3.28 -11.30
N GLU A 96 9.85 3.30 -12.19
CA GLU A 96 10.04 3.04 -13.60
C GLU A 96 9.29 4.10 -14.41
N ILE A 97 10.01 4.82 -15.25
CA ILE A 97 9.48 5.89 -16.09
C ILE A 97 9.35 5.39 -17.52
N ARG A 98 8.17 5.49 -18.08
CA ARG A 98 7.80 5.00 -19.42
C ARG A 98 7.04 6.05 -20.23
N ASP A 99 6.82 5.73 -21.49
CA ASP A 99 5.95 6.46 -22.41
C ASP A 99 6.35 7.94 -22.52
N ARG A 100 7.66 8.20 -22.56
CA ARG A 100 8.27 9.55 -22.60
C ARG A 100 7.82 10.43 -21.43
N GLY A 101 7.81 9.87 -20.23
CA GLY A 101 7.44 10.60 -19.01
C GLY A 101 5.94 10.62 -18.69
N LYS A 102 5.08 10.05 -19.55
CA LYS A 102 3.63 10.04 -19.31
C LYS A 102 3.17 8.94 -18.35
N THR A 103 4.01 7.97 -18.07
CA THR A 103 3.71 6.89 -17.14
C THR A 103 4.82 6.76 -16.10
N VAL A 104 4.47 6.90 -14.82
CA VAL A 104 5.34 6.64 -13.69
C VAL A 104 4.82 5.43 -12.95
N ILE A 105 5.64 4.40 -12.81
CA ILE A 105 5.33 3.20 -12.05
C ILE A 105 6.19 3.21 -10.79
N LEU A 106 5.55 3.28 -9.62
CA LEU A 106 6.20 3.12 -8.32
C LEU A 106 5.90 1.72 -7.79
N ARG A 107 6.95 0.99 -7.36
CA ARG A 107 6.80 -0.31 -6.68
C ARG A 107 7.37 -0.22 -5.27
N LEU A 108 6.53 -0.52 -4.30
CA LEU A 108 6.88 -0.61 -2.88
C LEU A 108 6.86 -2.07 -2.47
N ARG A 109 8.01 -2.59 -1.98
CA ARG A 109 8.18 -4.00 -1.63
C ARG A 109 8.40 -4.20 -0.15
N SER A 110 7.74 -5.21 0.42
CA SER A 110 7.92 -5.62 1.81
C SER A 110 8.13 -7.14 1.91
N ARG A 111 9.31 -7.54 2.39
CA ARG A 111 9.66 -8.95 2.67
C ARG A 111 9.11 -9.43 4.01
N ASN A 112 8.68 -8.51 4.85
CA ASN A 112 8.17 -8.76 6.20
C ASN A 112 6.82 -8.10 6.44
N ASN A 113 5.95 -8.09 5.42
CA ASN A 113 4.58 -7.59 5.58
C ASN A 113 3.87 -8.35 6.71
N PRO A 114 3.55 -7.71 7.84
CA PRO A 114 3.00 -8.40 9.01
C PRO A 114 1.57 -8.95 8.77
N ILE A 115 0.88 -8.47 7.75
CA ILE A 115 -0.45 -8.95 7.36
C ILE A 115 -0.34 -10.32 6.68
N CYS A 116 0.65 -10.50 5.81
CA CYS A 116 0.81 -11.69 4.97
C CYS A 116 1.82 -12.71 5.50
N LYS A 117 2.76 -12.25 6.36
CA LYS A 117 3.79 -13.13 6.90
C LYS A 117 3.16 -14.25 7.72
N ASP A 118 3.62 -15.49 7.49
CA ASP A 118 3.12 -16.70 8.15
C ASP A 118 1.63 -16.99 7.88
N MET A 119 1.08 -16.41 6.80
CA MET A 119 -0.25 -16.70 6.31
C MET A 119 -0.17 -17.46 4.99
N THR A 120 -1.17 -18.31 4.75
CA THR A 120 -1.32 -19.02 3.47
C THR A 120 -2.70 -18.65 2.92
N SER A 121 -2.72 -18.17 1.69
CA SER A 121 -3.98 -17.86 1.02
C SER A 121 -4.70 -19.15 0.59
N PRO A 122 -6.03 -19.21 0.71
CA PRO A 122 -6.81 -20.34 0.24
C PRO A 122 -6.78 -20.49 -1.28
N ASP A 123 -6.49 -19.41 -2.01
CA ASP A 123 -6.39 -19.40 -3.48
C ASP A 123 -5.34 -18.35 -3.90
N PRO A 124 -4.47 -18.63 -4.90
CA PRO A 124 -3.45 -17.71 -5.37
C PRO A 124 -3.98 -16.35 -5.88
N ARG A 125 -5.26 -16.27 -6.25
CA ARG A 125 -5.91 -15.04 -6.68
C ARG A 125 -6.30 -14.13 -5.51
N VAL A 126 -6.35 -14.68 -4.28
CA VAL A 126 -6.74 -13.96 -3.07
C VAL A 126 -5.50 -13.41 -2.38
N LYS A 127 -5.22 -12.14 -2.57
CA LYS A 127 -4.09 -11.43 -1.93
C LYS A 127 -4.55 -10.76 -0.65
N PHE A 128 -3.90 -11.06 0.46
CA PHE A 128 -4.33 -10.60 1.79
C PHE A 128 -4.14 -9.10 2.03
N SER A 129 -3.17 -8.49 1.35
CA SER A 129 -2.95 -7.05 1.45
C SER A 129 -3.71 -6.23 0.39
N ALA A 130 -4.64 -6.83 -0.36
CA ALA A 130 -5.47 -6.09 -1.34
C ALA A 130 -6.18 -4.89 -0.71
N MET A 131 -6.58 -5.00 0.56
CA MET A 131 -7.16 -3.90 1.33
C MET A 131 -6.17 -2.74 1.50
N VAL A 132 -4.87 -3.03 1.70
CA VAL A 132 -3.82 -2.01 1.77
C VAL A 132 -3.64 -1.32 0.43
N ALA A 133 -3.69 -2.07 -0.68
CA ALA A 133 -3.67 -1.46 -2.02
C ALA A 133 -4.84 -0.50 -2.22
N GLY A 134 -6.03 -0.82 -1.68
CA GLY A 134 -7.17 0.09 -1.66
C GLY A 134 -6.94 1.36 -0.84
N ILE A 135 -6.30 1.25 0.33
CA ILE A 135 -5.92 2.41 1.16
C ILE A 135 -4.96 3.31 0.39
N PHE A 136 -3.92 2.76 -0.21
CA PHE A 136 -2.95 3.50 -1.00
C PHE A 136 -3.60 4.15 -2.23
N GLU A 137 -4.44 3.42 -2.96
CA GLU A 137 -5.11 3.98 -4.14
C GLU A 137 -5.98 5.17 -3.77
N TRP A 138 -6.77 5.06 -2.69
CA TRP A 138 -7.58 6.18 -2.23
C TRP A 138 -6.71 7.39 -1.86
N ALA A 139 -5.64 7.19 -1.08
CA ALA A 139 -4.72 8.25 -0.69
C ALA A 139 -4.05 8.92 -1.90
N SER A 140 -3.58 8.12 -2.85
CA SER A 140 -2.97 8.62 -4.10
C SER A 140 -3.96 9.41 -4.96
N GLN A 141 -5.23 8.97 -5.03
CA GLN A 141 -6.28 9.72 -5.75
C GLN A 141 -6.54 11.10 -5.14
N GLN A 142 -6.34 11.29 -3.83
CA GLN A 142 -6.47 12.62 -3.22
C GLN A 142 -5.32 13.57 -3.64
N ARG A 143 -4.15 13.02 -3.96
CA ARG A 143 -2.94 13.78 -4.33
C ARG A 143 -2.75 13.97 -5.83
N LYS A 144 -3.51 13.26 -6.66
CA LYS A 144 -3.28 13.23 -8.11
C LYS A 144 -3.28 14.61 -8.77
N ASP A 145 -4.19 15.49 -8.34
CA ASP A 145 -4.31 16.83 -8.92
C ASP A 145 -3.13 17.73 -8.50
N GLU A 146 -2.59 17.55 -7.29
CA GLU A 146 -1.39 18.25 -6.81
C GLU A 146 -0.16 17.88 -7.65
N TYR A 147 -0.09 16.62 -8.10
CA TYR A 147 0.99 16.16 -8.97
C TYR A 147 0.74 16.45 -10.46
N GLY A 148 -0.46 16.94 -10.81
CA GLY A 148 -0.88 17.13 -12.19
C GLY A 148 -1.07 15.81 -12.94
N ALA A 149 -1.38 14.73 -12.23
CA ALA A 149 -1.66 13.44 -12.84
C ALA A 149 -3.12 13.34 -13.30
N ILE A 150 -3.35 12.61 -14.38
CA ILE A 150 -4.70 12.33 -14.91
C ILE A 150 -5.37 11.25 -14.08
N ASP A 151 -4.61 10.20 -13.73
CA ASP A 151 -5.10 9.03 -13.04
C ASP A 151 -3.98 8.35 -12.24
N VAL A 152 -4.39 7.60 -11.21
CA VAL A 152 -3.51 6.69 -10.49
C VAL A 152 -4.27 5.42 -10.14
N LYS A 153 -3.61 4.27 -10.32
CA LYS A 153 -4.09 2.96 -9.89
C LYS A 153 -3.05 2.31 -9.00
N VAL A 154 -3.52 1.62 -7.97
CA VAL A 154 -2.63 0.86 -7.08
C VAL A 154 -3.14 -0.56 -6.96
N ASP A 155 -2.26 -1.53 -7.18
CA ASP A 155 -2.57 -2.94 -7.04
C ASP A 155 -1.49 -3.68 -6.22
N GLU A 156 -1.90 -4.67 -5.43
CA GLU A 156 -0.97 -5.64 -4.87
C GLU A 156 -0.62 -6.64 -5.96
N THR A 157 0.57 -6.51 -6.54
CA THR A 157 1.02 -7.36 -7.66
C THR A 157 1.63 -8.66 -7.18
N LYS A 158 2.26 -8.69 -5.98
CA LYS A 158 2.80 -9.88 -5.33
C LYS A 158 2.38 -9.94 -3.87
N CYS A 159 2.20 -11.16 -3.33
CA CYS A 159 1.77 -11.38 -1.96
C CYS A 159 2.49 -12.58 -1.34
N LEU A 160 3.11 -12.39 -0.16
CA LEU A 160 3.74 -13.46 0.61
C LEU A 160 2.77 -14.62 0.91
N ALA A 161 1.50 -14.33 1.20
CA ALA A 161 0.49 -15.34 1.50
C ALA A 161 0.13 -16.22 0.30
N THR A 162 0.44 -15.78 -0.93
CA THR A 162 0.26 -16.57 -2.16
C THR A 162 1.54 -17.28 -2.63
N GLY A 163 2.62 -17.21 -1.84
CA GLY A 163 3.89 -17.88 -2.12
C GLY A 163 4.94 -17.02 -2.81
N ASP A 164 4.69 -15.74 -3.00
CA ASP A 164 5.71 -14.82 -3.51
C ASP A 164 6.79 -14.52 -2.44
N GLU A 165 7.98 -14.08 -2.87
CA GLU A 165 9.10 -13.73 -1.98
C GLU A 165 8.86 -12.46 -1.14
N TYR A 166 7.95 -11.60 -1.57
CA TYR A 166 7.58 -10.33 -0.93
C TYR A 166 6.17 -9.91 -1.33
N CYS A 167 5.59 -9.02 -0.56
CA CYS A 167 4.42 -8.26 -1.01
C CYS A 167 4.89 -7.05 -1.82
N GLU A 168 4.25 -6.78 -2.95
CA GLU A 168 4.55 -5.64 -3.81
C GLU A 168 3.27 -4.86 -4.10
N PHE A 169 3.31 -3.57 -3.80
CA PHE A 169 2.28 -2.62 -4.19
C PHE A 169 2.79 -1.82 -5.39
N THR A 170 2.08 -1.89 -6.50
CA THR A 170 2.44 -1.20 -7.74
C THR A 170 1.46 -0.05 -7.98
N PHE A 171 1.99 1.15 -8.02
CA PHE A 171 1.28 2.38 -8.34
C PHE A 171 1.55 2.72 -9.81
N ILE A 172 0.53 3.02 -10.57
CA ILE A 172 0.64 3.45 -11.97
C ILE A 172 0.02 4.83 -12.09
N TRP A 173 0.89 5.84 -12.12
CA TRP A 173 0.52 7.23 -12.34
C TRP A 173 0.53 7.53 -13.83
N ARG A 174 -0.49 8.23 -14.31
CA ARG A 174 -0.59 8.70 -15.70
C ARG A 174 -0.60 10.21 -15.72
N PHE A 175 0.22 10.77 -16.59
CA PHE A 175 0.40 12.21 -16.77
C PHE A 175 -0.01 12.66 -18.16
N PRO A 176 -0.52 13.90 -18.32
CA PRO A 176 -0.74 14.50 -19.62
C PRO A 176 0.59 14.87 -20.28
N GLU A 177 0.56 15.14 -21.59
CA GLU A 177 1.75 15.46 -22.39
C GLU A 177 2.51 16.67 -21.82
N GLU A 178 1.79 17.66 -21.32
CA GLU A 178 2.33 18.92 -20.79
C GLU A 178 3.20 18.71 -19.53
N ARG A 179 3.01 17.61 -18.80
CA ARG A 179 3.79 17.28 -17.61
C ARG A 179 4.96 16.34 -17.88
N ALA A 180 4.98 15.74 -19.06
CA ALA A 180 5.92 14.67 -19.38
C ALA A 180 7.40 15.11 -19.31
N GLU A 181 7.73 16.32 -19.81
CA GLU A 181 9.10 16.86 -19.75
C GLU A 181 9.56 17.10 -18.30
N GLU A 182 8.68 17.61 -17.45
CA GLU A 182 9.00 17.83 -16.03
C GLU A 182 9.23 16.50 -15.30
N ILE A 183 8.40 15.48 -15.58
CA ILE A 183 8.59 14.13 -15.03
C ILE A 183 9.94 13.56 -15.47
N LEU A 184 10.29 13.66 -16.75
CA LEU A 184 11.60 13.22 -17.25
C LEU A 184 12.75 13.97 -16.57
N TYR A 185 12.60 15.28 -16.36
CA TYR A 185 13.60 16.08 -15.66
C TYR A 185 13.78 15.63 -14.20
N ASP A 186 12.67 15.44 -13.47
CA ASP A 186 12.68 15.03 -12.06
C ASP A 186 13.36 13.68 -11.85
N PHE A 187 13.21 12.75 -12.79
CA PHE A 187 13.80 11.41 -12.71
C PHE A 187 15.12 11.26 -13.49
N GLY A 188 15.54 12.26 -14.27
CA GLY A 188 16.76 12.18 -15.09
C GLY A 188 16.59 11.35 -16.36
N GLY A 189 15.35 11.13 -16.84
CA GLY A 189 15.01 10.44 -18.08
C GLY A 189 14.05 9.24 -17.90
N GLU A 190 13.91 8.45 -18.97
CA GLU A 190 13.23 7.15 -18.89
C GLU A 190 14.16 6.08 -18.29
N GLY A 191 13.58 5.14 -17.55
CA GLY A 191 14.35 4.05 -16.98
C GLY A 191 13.80 3.53 -15.65
N ILE A 192 14.62 2.71 -14.98
CA ILE A 192 14.32 2.14 -13.67
C ILE A 192 15.26 2.74 -12.64
N TYR A 193 14.70 3.30 -11.58
CA TYR A 193 15.41 3.97 -10.51
C TYR A 193 15.11 3.28 -9.17
N ARG A 194 16.15 2.88 -8.45
CA ARG A 194 16.02 2.40 -7.07
C ARG A 194 16.33 3.54 -6.13
N VAL A 195 15.37 3.84 -5.24
CA VAL A 195 15.52 4.90 -4.24
C VAL A 195 15.94 4.30 -2.91
N ARG A 196 15.57 3.04 -2.68
CA ARG A 196 15.87 2.28 -1.48
C ARG A 196 15.99 0.79 -1.80
#